data_c6615d09f7269ddbfde10ed100273695
#
_entry.id   c6615d09f7269ddbfde10ed100273695
#
_cell.length_a   1.000
_cell.length_b   1.000
_cell.length_c   1.000
_cell.angle_alpha   90.00
_cell.angle_beta   90.00
_cell.angle_gamma   90.00
#
_symmetry.space_group_name_H-M   'P 1'
#
loop_
_entity.id
_entity.type
_entity.pdbx_description
1 polymer ?
#
loop_
_entity_poly.entity_id
_entity_poly.type
_entity_poly.pdbx_seq_one_letter_code
_entity_poly.pdbx_strand_id
1 'polypeptide(L)'
;NNKNIRKNSSQLGLKDMIVSHSGMSAFKDLKENKIYNRIGKIIRYYIFGGDCVQYGLLAEGKIPMVAECDLKPFDFLPLVNLIEESGGIITDWRGNQLSLKSGGNVVASLSKKAHSEFIKISKSH
;
A
#
# COMPACT_ATOMS: atom_id res chain seq x y z
N ASN A 1 -4.65 -20.36 -7.84
CA ASN A 1 -5.35 -19.34 -8.57
C ASN A 1 -5.48 -18.04 -7.76
N ASN A 2 -5.89 -16.96 -8.42
CA ASN A 2 -5.93 -15.64 -7.80
C ASN A 2 -6.88 -15.55 -6.61
N LYS A 3 -7.98 -16.26 -6.64
CA LYS A 3 -8.95 -16.28 -5.54
C LYS A 3 -8.33 -16.82 -4.26
N ASN A 4 -7.57 -17.90 -4.34
CA ASN A 4 -6.93 -18.49 -3.16
C ASN A 4 -5.83 -17.59 -2.61
N ILE A 5 -5.07 -16.93 -3.49
CA ILE A 5 -4.03 -16.00 -3.09
C ILE A 5 -4.65 -14.83 -2.31
N ARG A 6 -5.74 -14.26 -2.82
CA ARG A 6 -6.44 -13.14 -2.16
C ARG A 6 -6.99 -13.56 -0.79
N LYS A 7 -7.62 -14.71 -0.71
CA LYS A 7 -8.17 -15.22 0.55
C LYS A 7 -7.09 -15.42 1.59
N ASN A 8 -5.96 -16.01 1.19
CA ASN A 8 -4.83 -16.21 2.09
C ASN A 8 -4.22 -14.88 2.53
N SER A 9 -4.05 -13.94 1.59
CA SER A 9 -3.48 -12.63 1.88
C SER A 9 -4.34 -11.83 2.86
N SER A 10 -5.68 -11.97 2.80
CA SER A 10 -6.59 -11.19 3.65
C SER A 10 -6.42 -11.48 5.13
N GLN A 11 -5.82 -12.60 5.50
CA GLN A 11 -5.61 -13.03 6.88
C GLN A 11 -4.20 -12.72 7.39
N LEU A 12 -3.29 -12.28 6.53
CA LEU A 12 -1.90 -12.04 6.89
C LEU A 12 -1.73 -10.69 7.59
N GLY A 13 -0.80 -10.64 8.53
CA GLY A 13 -0.42 -9.40 9.18
C GLY A 13 0.69 -8.69 8.42
N LEU A 14 1.04 -7.49 8.89
CA LEU A 14 2.08 -6.67 8.26
C LEU A 14 3.42 -7.42 8.20
N LYS A 15 3.74 -8.18 9.22
CA LYS A 15 4.98 -8.97 9.29
C LYS A 15 5.14 -9.98 8.16
N ASP A 16 4.03 -10.37 7.55
CA ASP A 16 4.02 -11.36 6.47
C ASP A 16 4.07 -10.73 5.08
N MET A 17 4.04 -9.39 5.02
CA MET A 17 3.90 -8.66 3.77
C MET A 17 5.20 -8.49 3.00
N ILE A 18 5.09 -8.61 1.69
CA ILE A 18 6.04 -8.06 0.73
C ILE A 18 5.39 -6.77 0.27
N VAL A 19 6.09 -5.64 0.41
CA VAL A 19 5.54 -4.33 0.07
C VAL A 19 6.23 -3.78 -1.17
N SER A 20 5.43 -3.43 -2.17
CA SER A 20 5.94 -2.84 -3.41
C SER A 20 5.93 -1.32 -3.33
N HIS A 21 6.92 -0.68 -3.94
CA HIS A 21 6.97 0.78 -4.09
C HIS A 21 7.71 1.14 -5.38
N SER A 22 7.63 2.41 -5.77
CA SER A 22 8.22 2.88 -7.04
C SER A 22 9.66 3.35 -6.92
N GLY A 23 10.23 3.35 -5.72
CA GLY A 23 11.62 3.70 -5.49
C GLY A 23 11.80 4.63 -4.30
N MET A 24 13.00 4.61 -3.75
CA MET A 24 13.36 5.36 -2.54
C MET A 24 13.25 6.88 -2.72
N SER A 25 13.45 7.37 -3.95
CA SER A 25 13.39 8.80 -4.22
C SER A 25 12.03 9.43 -3.90
N ALA A 26 10.97 8.63 -3.87
CA ALA A 26 9.63 9.10 -3.51
C ALA A 26 9.49 9.37 -2.00
N PHE A 27 10.36 8.80 -1.17
CA PHE A 27 10.33 8.95 0.29
C PHE A 27 11.31 10.03 0.75
N LYS A 28 11.17 11.23 0.19
CA LYS A 28 12.10 12.33 0.44
C LYS A 28 11.88 13.02 1.77
N ASP A 29 10.65 13.09 2.23
CA ASP A 29 10.29 13.73 3.49
C ASP A 29 10.85 12.90 4.64
N LEU A 30 11.40 13.58 5.65
CA LEU A 30 11.96 12.92 6.83
C LEU A 30 10.96 12.01 7.52
N LYS A 31 9.70 12.48 7.64
CA LYS A 31 8.64 11.71 8.28
C LYS A 31 8.32 10.44 7.48
N GLU A 32 8.18 10.57 6.17
CA GLU A 32 7.91 9.44 5.29
C GLU A 32 9.04 8.43 5.31
N ASN A 33 10.27 8.92 5.35
CA ASN A 33 11.45 8.06 5.42
C ASN A 33 11.50 7.27 6.73
N LYS A 34 11.15 7.90 7.85
CA LYS A 34 11.08 7.22 9.15
C LYS A 34 10.03 6.11 9.15
N ILE A 35 8.86 6.40 8.57
CA ILE A 35 7.79 5.41 8.45
C ILE A 35 8.25 4.25 7.56
N TYR A 36 8.85 4.56 6.41
CA TYR A 36 9.39 3.55 5.50
C TYR A 36 10.36 2.62 6.22
N ASN A 37 11.30 3.19 6.96
CA ASN A 37 12.30 2.40 7.67
C ASN A 37 11.68 1.55 8.77
N ARG A 38 10.72 2.10 9.50
CA ARG A 38 10.04 1.36 10.57
C ARG A 38 9.20 0.22 10.03
N ILE A 39 8.46 0.47 8.95
CA ILE A 39 7.70 -0.58 8.26
C ILE A 39 8.66 -1.66 7.75
N GLY A 40 9.80 -1.25 7.19
CA GLY A 40 10.80 -2.18 6.66
C GLY A 40 11.35 -3.16 7.68
N LYS A 41 11.35 -2.77 8.96
CA LYS A 41 11.80 -3.66 10.05
C LYS A 41 10.75 -4.70 10.41
N ILE A 42 9.50 -4.50 10.02
CA ILE A 42 8.38 -5.37 10.39
C ILE A 42 8.02 -6.33 9.26
N ILE A 43 7.98 -5.82 8.02
CA ILE A 43 7.59 -6.60 6.83
C ILE A 43 8.67 -7.62 6.46
N ARG A 44 8.33 -8.51 5.52
CA ARG A 44 9.32 -9.46 5.00
C ARG A 44 10.40 -8.74 4.21
N TYR A 45 10.01 -7.97 3.22
CA TYR A 45 10.94 -7.13 2.45
C TYR A 45 10.17 -6.21 1.51
N TYR A 46 10.86 -5.19 1.02
CA TYR A 46 10.36 -4.31 -0.04
C TYR A 46 10.77 -4.84 -1.40
N ILE A 47 9.94 -4.56 -2.41
CA ILE A 47 10.30 -4.77 -3.82
C ILE A 47 10.05 -3.48 -4.60
N PHE A 48 10.78 -3.30 -5.70
CA PHE A 48 10.56 -2.20 -6.62
C PHE A 48 9.52 -2.64 -7.65
N GLY A 49 8.35 -2.00 -7.64
CA GLY A 49 7.22 -2.41 -8.46
C GLY A 49 7.01 -1.61 -9.74
N GLY A 50 7.51 -0.42 -9.82
CA GLY A 50 7.36 0.45 -10.99
C GLY A 50 5.93 0.95 -11.22
N ASP A 51 5.71 2.23 -11.08
CA ASP A 51 4.49 2.97 -11.45
C ASP A 51 3.15 2.28 -11.12
N CYS A 52 2.11 2.52 -11.91
CA CYS A 52 0.77 1.99 -11.65
C CYS A 52 0.63 0.50 -11.96
N VAL A 53 1.62 -0.13 -12.60
CA VAL A 53 1.59 -1.57 -12.88
C VAL A 53 1.47 -2.38 -11.59
N GLN A 54 2.09 -1.93 -10.51
CA GLN A 54 2.04 -2.63 -9.23
C GLN A 54 0.63 -2.73 -8.65
N TYR A 55 -0.24 -1.74 -8.93
CA TYR A 55 -1.64 -1.79 -8.46
C TYR A 55 -2.44 -2.83 -9.25
N GLY A 56 -2.16 -2.98 -10.53
CA GLY A 56 -2.75 -4.05 -11.33
C GLY A 56 -2.37 -5.43 -10.81
N LEU A 57 -1.09 -5.60 -10.45
CA LEU A 57 -0.60 -6.84 -9.87
C LEU A 57 -1.24 -7.12 -8.51
N LEU A 58 -1.47 -6.07 -7.70
CA LEU A 58 -2.17 -6.21 -6.44
C LEU A 58 -3.62 -6.65 -6.66
N ALA A 59 -4.31 -6.03 -7.62
CA ALA A 59 -5.69 -6.38 -7.94
C ALA A 59 -5.81 -7.84 -8.41
N GLU A 60 -4.79 -8.35 -9.10
CA GLU A 60 -4.74 -9.76 -9.52
C GLU A 60 -4.32 -10.71 -8.40
N GLY A 61 -3.93 -10.20 -7.25
CA GLY A 61 -3.49 -11.02 -6.12
C GLY A 61 -2.04 -11.44 -6.18
N LYS A 62 -1.24 -10.86 -7.07
CA LYS A 62 0.17 -11.22 -7.24
C LYS A 62 1.10 -10.48 -6.29
N ILE A 63 0.68 -9.32 -5.80
CA ILE A 63 1.40 -8.54 -4.79
C ILE A 63 0.42 -8.26 -3.65
N PRO A 64 0.80 -8.50 -2.39
CA PRO A 64 -0.14 -8.33 -1.27
C PRO A 64 -0.30 -6.88 -0.80
N MET A 65 0.67 -6.01 -1.04
CA MET A 65 0.64 -4.64 -0.53
C MET A 65 1.51 -3.70 -1.35
N VAL A 66 1.02 -2.47 -1.51
CA VAL A 66 1.74 -1.39 -2.20
C VAL A 66 1.70 -0.15 -1.31
N ALA A 67 2.84 0.52 -1.13
CA ALA A 67 2.93 1.78 -0.40
C ALA A 67 3.71 2.79 -1.22
N GLU A 68 3.14 3.98 -1.41
CA GLU A 68 3.70 5.00 -2.28
C GLU A 68 3.62 6.37 -1.64
N CYS A 69 4.53 7.24 -2.03
CA CYS A 69 4.54 8.65 -1.66
C CYS A 69 4.51 9.53 -2.91
N ASP A 70 4.14 10.78 -2.70
CA ASP A 70 4.23 11.84 -3.71
C ASP A 70 3.42 11.56 -4.98
N LEU A 71 2.33 10.82 -4.87
CA LEU A 71 1.40 10.63 -5.97
C LEU A 71 0.48 11.84 -6.11
N LYS A 72 -0.01 12.06 -7.34
CA LYS A 72 -1.00 13.10 -7.62
C LYS A 72 -2.40 12.48 -7.73
N PRO A 73 -3.47 13.26 -7.52
CA PRO A 73 -4.83 12.71 -7.60
C PRO A 73 -5.12 11.95 -8.90
N PHE A 74 -4.61 12.42 -10.03
CA PHE A 74 -4.81 11.72 -11.30
C PHE A 74 -4.05 10.38 -11.36
N ASP A 75 -3.05 10.18 -10.49
CA ASP A 75 -2.33 8.91 -10.41
C ASP A 75 -3.11 7.88 -9.60
N PHE A 76 -3.74 8.29 -8.49
CA PHE A 76 -4.33 7.32 -7.55
C PHE A 76 -5.85 7.20 -7.63
N LEU A 77 -6.59 8.26 -8.00
CA LEU A 77 -8.05 8.17 -8.02
C LEU A 77 -8.60 7.10 -8.97
N PRO A 78 -8.05 6.91 -10.18
CA PRO A 78 -8.52 5.82 -11.04
C PRO A 78 -8.29 4.43 -10.45
N LEU A 79 -7.35 4.31 -9.50
CA LEU A 79 -6.99 3.02 -8.91
C LEU A 79 -7.94 2.60 -7.80
N VAL A 80 -8.69 3.54 -7.22
CA VAL A 80 -9.58 3.25 -6.08
C VAL A 80 -10.59 2.17 -6.45
N ASN A 81 -11.31 2.35 -7.56
CA ASN A 81 -12.30 1.37 -8.00
C ASN A 81 -11.66 0.02 -8.33
N LEU A 82 -10.52 0.05 -9.00
CA LEU A 82 -9.80 -1.17 -9.36
C LEU A 82 -9.48 -2.01 -8.12
N ILE A 83 -8.93 -1.36 -7.10
CA ILE A 83 -8.52 -2.05 -5.87
C ILE A 83 -9.74 -2.52 -5.07
N GLU A 84 -10.75 -1.65 -4.93
CA GLU A 84 -11.94 -2.00 -4.16
C GLU A 84 -12.74 -3.13 -4.82
N GLU A 85 -12.88 -3.11 -6.13
CA GLU A 85 -13.57 -4.16 -6.87
C GLU A 85 -12.85 -5.50 -6.78
N SER A 86 -11.54 -5.50 -6.58
CA SER A 86 -10.77 -6.73 -6.42
C SER A 86 -10.79 -7.26 -4.99
N GLY A 87 -11.50 -6.58 -4.07
CA GLY A 87 -11.59 -6.97 -2.67
C GLY A 87 -10.50 -6.40 -1.79
N GLY A 88 -9.69 -5.49 -2.32
CA GLY A 88 -8.64 -4.82 -1.56
C GLY A 88 -9.10 -3.52 -0.92
N ILE A 89 -8.19 -2.90 -0.19
CA ILE A 89 -8.38 -1.60 0.45
C ILE A 89 -7.32 -0.64 -0.06
N ILE A 90 -7.70 0.60 -0.33
CA ILE A 90 -6.78 1.66 -0.69
C ILE A 90 -7.15 2.93 0.06
N THR A 91 -6.19 3.51 0.78
CA THR A 91 -6.38 4.73 1.58
C THR A 91 -5.12 5.57 1.54
N ASP A 92 -5.18 6.75 2.17
CA ASP A 92 -3.94 7.45 2.50
C ASP A 92 -3.26 6.76 3.70
N TRP A 93 -2.11 7.27 4.11
CA TRP A 93 -1.34 6.66 5.20
C TRP A 93 -1.94 6.91 6.58
N ARG A 94 -3.02 7.68 6.66
CA ARG A 94 -3.78 7.90 7.90
C ARG A 94 -5.07 7.10 7.94
N GLY A 95 -5.35 6.35 6.88
CA GLY A 95 -6.55 5.53 6.81
C GLY A 95 -7.75 6.24 6.23
N ASN A 96 -7.57 7.47 5.73
CA ASN A 96 -8.67 8.25 5.14
C ASN A 96 -8.92 7.81 3.70
N GLN A 97 -10.19 7.85 3.30
CA GLN A 97 -10.57 7.59 1.92
C GLN A 97 -9.92 8.62 0.99
N LEU A 98 -9.45 8.16 -0.15
CA LEU A 98 -8.77 9.03 -1.12
C LEU A 98 -9.75 9.95 -1.84
N SER A 99 -9.34 11.20 -2.05
CA SER A 99 -10.12 12.23 -2.74
C SER A 99 -9.17 13.22 -3.42
N LEU A 100 -9.73 14.19 -4.11
CA LEU A 100 -8.94 15.27 -4.72
C LEU A 100 -8.12 16.06 -3.70
N LYS A 101 -8.54 16.04 -2.44
CA LYS A 101 -7.85 16.75 -1.34
C LYS A 101 -6.81 15.92 -0.62
N SER A 102 -6.67 14.65 -0.97
CA SER A 102 -5.70 13.77 -0.33
C SER A 102 -4.27 14.17 -0.68
N GLY A 103 -3.37 14.01 0.28
CA GLY A 103 -1.94 14.06 0.01
C GLY A 103 -1.51 12.86 -0.84
N GLY A 104 -0.28 12.86 -1.30
CA GLY A 104 0.21 11.84 -2.22
C GLY A 104 0.67 10.52 -1.59
N ASN A 105 0.43 10.34 -0.30
CA ASN A 105 0.85 9.12 0.40
C ASN A 105 -0.30 8.10 0.37
N VAL A 106 -0.09 7.01 -0.34
CA VAL A 106 -1.13 6.03 -0.64
C VAL A 106 -0.64 4.64 -0.22
N VAL A 107 -1.53 3.86 0.38
CA VAL A 107 -1.28 2.46 0.70
C VAL A 107 -2.47 1.63 0.25
N ALA A 108 -2.18 0.52 -0.41
CA ALA A 108 -3.18 -0.44 -0.89
C ALA A 108 -2.79 -1.84 -0.46
N SER A 109 -3.76 -2.65 -0.07
CA SER A 109 -3.47 -4.03 0.33
C SER A 109 -4.68 -4.93 0.15
N LEU A 110 -4.43 -6.24 0.15
CA LEU A 110 -5.47 -7.25 0.13
C LEU A 110 -5.83 -7.73 1.54
N SER A 111 -5.10 -7.26 2.56
CA SER A 111 -5.31 -7.65 3.95
C SER A 111 -5.75 -6.47 4.79
N LYS A 112 -6.95 -6.53 5.36
CA LYS A 112 -7.43 -5.51 6.30
C LYS A 112 -6.54 -5.42 7.52
N LYS A 113 -6.07 -6.55 8.01
CA LYS A 113 -5.20 -6.62 9.17
C LYS A 113 -3.88 -5.89 8.92
N ALA A 114 -3.20 -6.23 7.84
CA ALA A 114 -1.92 -5.58 7.50
C ALA A 114 -2.11 -4.10 7.21
N HIS A 115 -3.20 -3.74 6.54
CA HIS A 115 -3.52 -2.34 6.25
C HIS A 115 -3.69 -1.54 7.53
N SER A 116 -4.46 -2.05 8.48
CA SER A 116 -4.66 -1.40 9.79
C SER A 116 -3.35 -1.26 10.56
N GLU A 117 -2.51 -2.27 10.52
CA GLU A 117 -1.22 -2.22 11.19
C GLU A 117 -0.30 -1.16 10.58
N PHE A 118 -0.29 -1.05 9.25
CA PHE A 118 0.45 0.01 8.55
C PHE A 118 -0.02 1.40 8.99
N ILE A 119 -1.34 1.62 8.97
CA ILE A 119 -1.94 2.90 9.34
C ILE A 119 -1.56 3.27 10.78
N LYS A 120 -1.63 2.32 11.68
CA LYS A 120 -1.30 2.53 13.10
C LYS A 120 0.13 3.02 13.28
N ILE A 121 1.07 2.40 12.57
CA ILE A 121 2.47 2.81 12.61
C ILE A 121 2.65 4.20 12.00
N SER A 122 2.01 4.45 10.87
CA SER A 122 2.08 5.74 10.20
C SER A 122 1.56 6.87 11.09
N LYS A 123 0.46 6.64 11.81
CA LYS A 123 -0.13 7.65 12.69
C LYS A 123 0.72 7.96 13.92
N SER A 124 1.58 7.03 14.33
CA SER A 124 2.41 7.22 15.52
C SER A 124 3.67 8.07 15.26
N HIS A 125 3.80 8.60 14.05
CA HIS A 125 4.91 9.49 13.67
C HIS A 125 4.46 10.91 13.28
#